data_bf85d03557355b4aeeebb31a744c1040
#
_entry.id   bf85d03557355b4aeeebb31a744c1040
#
_cell.length_a   1.000
_cell.length_b   1.000
_cell.length_c   1.000
_cell.angle_alpha   90.00
_cell.angle_beta   90.00
_cell.angle_gamma   90.00
#
_symmetry.space_group_name_H-M   'P 1'
#
loop_
_entity.id
_entity.type
_entity.pdbx_description
1 polymer ?
#
loop_
_entity_poly.entity_id
_entity_poly.type
_entity_poly.pdbx_seq_one_letter_code
_entity_poly.pdbx_strand_id
1 'polypeptide(L)'
;MQFLIRADASLQIGSGHIMRCLTLAHKLRQHHHRVAFITRAHQGHLADTIRQQGFDCILLPLPDHATTSAQPQRQPETACNELPPSPPAPAIPHAAWLATSQAQDITDCAPHIRALAPDWIICDHYALAAAWQTAARALCHSKIMVIDDLHDRAHDADLLLDQNHAHTAADYAPLVPPSCRILTGTRYALLRDEFAQHRTISLHQRATPPARQPETALPHSQNILINLGGVDKDNHTLAVLQALSAYVSGSLKALPIRATIIMGATAPHLARIQHYAATAPYPSQVIANAPNMAELMTQATWAIGAAGSSSWERCALGLPTLLITIADNQRPIAAQLQSAGAAIALEASQIPSPAFQTAIAHLMQPENQQRISQAAVQLCDAHGAERVAQHIAQLATHPQAQLRPATPADCARIHAWRNHPSIRAMMFHPDPIPLSQHQAWFAAQLANPSFKMYVYTLGGTPQGYGSLERIAPTEYEWGFYLAPDCPRGNGSAMCNLLLQRAFGELGASTVHGQALRHNAASIALHRKLGFRQPENSLHDDNIVPFELHAGEAWQ
;
A
#
# COMPACT_ATOMS: atom_id res chain seq x y z
N MET A 1 15.71 -12.25 7.34
CA MET A 1 14.55 -12.37 8.24
C MET A 1 13.61 -13.47 7.77
N GLN A 2 12.82 -14.02 8.69
CA GLN A 2 11.76 -14.99 8.44
C GLN A 2 10.41 -14.29 8.49
N PHE A 3 9.60 -14.43 7.45
CA PHE A 3 8.25 -13.87 7.34
C PHE A 3 7.21 -14.98 7.30
N LEU A 4 6.08 -14.75 7.95
CA LEU A 4 4.92 -15.61 7.87
C LEU A 4 3.73 -14.77 7.40
N ILE A 5 3.05 -15.20 6.34
CA ILE A 5 1.88 -14.52 5.78
C ILE A 5 0.63 -15.34 6.12
N ARG A 6 -0.34 -14.72 6.82
CA ARG A 6 -1.67 -15.28 7.07
C ARG A 6 -2.67 -14.59 6.13
N ALA A 7 -3.12 -15.32 5.10
CA ALA A 7 -4.09 -14.86 4.12
C ALA A 7 -4.89 -16.04 3.57
N ASP A 8 -6.13 -15.81 3.14
CA ASP A 8 -7.00 -16.82 2.55
C ASP A 8 -7.48 -16.42 1.15
N ALA A 9 -7.85 -17.43 0.38
CA ALA A 9 -8.61 -17.31 -0.87
C ALA A 9 -9.72 -18.34 -0.89
N SER A 10 -10.85 -18.00 -1.51
CA SER A 10 -11.96 -18.92 -1.76
C SER A 10 -12.80 -18.43 -2.94
N LEU A 11 -13.80 -19.20 -3.35
CA LEU A 11 -14.79 -18.74 -4.34
C LEU A 11 -15.55 -17.48 -3.85
N GLN A 12 -15.67 -17.28 -2.53
CA GLN A 12 -16.33 -16.13 -1.93
C GLN A 12 -15.36 -14.96 -1.69
N ILE A 13 -14.16 -15.23 -1.13
CA ILE A 13 -13.14 -14.22 -0.81
C ILE A 13 -12.50 -13.68 -2.09
N GLY A 14 -12.39 -14.51 -3.12
CA GLY A 14 -11.61 -14.22 -4.32
C GLY A 14 -10.11 -14.51 -4.13
N SER A 15 -9.32 -14.16 -5.15
CA SER A 15 -7.87 -14.41 -5.18
C SER A 15 -7.02 -13.20 -4.73
N GLY A 16 -7.62 -12.04 -4.54
CA GLY A 16 -6.93 -10.75 -4.41
C GLY A 16 -5.92 -10.71 -3.25
N HIS A 17 -6.30 -11.20 -2.07
CA HIS A 17 -5.44 -11.24 -0.87
C HIS A 17 -4.17 -12.06 -1.13
N ILE A 18 -4.31 -13.30 -1.61
CA ILE A 18 -3.17 -14.16 -1.91
C ILE A 18 -2.27 -13.56 -3.00
N MET A 19 -2.86 -12.98 -4.06
CA MET A 19 -2.07 -12.42 -5.15
C MET A 19 -1.24 -11.19 -4.73
N ARG A 20 -1.81 -10.28 -3.92
CA ARG A 20 -1.04 -9.14 -3.40
C ARG A 20 0.01 -9.57 -2.37
N CYS A 21 -0.30 -10.58 -1.56
CA CYS A 21 0.67 -11.18 -0.65
C CYS A 21 1.82 -11.88 -1.38
N LEU A 22 1.55 -12.60 -2.48
CA LEU A 22 2.59 -13.19 -3.33
C LEU A 22 3.50 -12.13 -3.94
N THR A 23 2.94 -10.99 -4.36
CA THR A 23 3.73 -9.86 -4.87
C THR A 23 4.72 -9.37 -3.82
N LEU A 24 4.25 -9.13 -2.58
CA LEU A 24 5.12 -8.72 -1.48
C LEU A 24 6.14 -9.82 -1.11
N ALA A 25 5.72 -11.08 -1.10
CA ALA A 25 6.60 -12.22 -0.82
C ALA A 25 7.74 -12.34 -1.82
N HIS A 26 7.48 -12.12 -3.12
CA HIS A 26 8.52 -12.07 -4.14
C HIS A 26 9.53 -10.94 -3.89
N LYS A 27 9.05 -9.75 -3.50
CA LYS A 27 9.93 -8.64 -3.14
C LYS A 27 10.78 -8.95 -1.93
N LEU A 28 10.19 -9.48 -0.87
CA LEU A 28 10.94 -9.89 0.33
C LEU A 28 11.98 -10.96 -0.01
N ARG A 29 11.68 -11.92 -0.90
CA ARG A 29 12.62 -12.93 -1.36
C ARG A 29 13.77 -12.34 -2.19
N GLN A 30 13.51 -11.33 -3.03
CA GLN A 30 14.54 -10.58 -3.75
C GLN A 30 15.52 -9.88 -2.78
N HIS A 31 15.03 -9.45 -1.61
CA HIS A 31 15.85 -8.94 -0.51
C HIS A 31 16.44 -10.04 0.39
N HIS A 32 16.51 -11.28 -0.09
CA HIS A 32 17.10 -12.45 0.61
C HIS A 32 16.39 -12.83 1.91
N HIS A 33 15.08 -12.57 2.01
CA HIS A 33 14.26 -13.00 3.15
C HIS A 33 13.56 -14.32 2.85
N ARG A 34 13.28 -15.11 3.90
CA ARG A 34 12.47 -16.33 3.82
C ARG A 34 11.02 -15.97 4.09
N VAL A 35 10.11 -16.54 3.30
CA VAL A 35 8.67 -16.28 3.42
C VAL A 35 7.93 -17.60 3.37
N ALA A 36 7.03 -17.81 4.33
CA ALA A 36 6.09 -18.92 4.35
C ALA A 36 4.65 -18.38 4.46
N PHE A 37 3.69 -19.18 4.04
CA PHE A 37 2.28 -18.85 4.09
C PHE A 37 1.52 -19.81 5.00
N ILE A 38 0.48 -19.29 5.66
CA ILE A 38 -0.60 -20.07 6.27
C ILE A 38 -1.90 -19.65 5.58
N THR A 39 -2.62 -20.61 5.03
CA THR A 39 -3.94 -20.43 4.43
C THR A 39 -4.87 -21.56 4.85
N ARG A 40 -6.18 -21.35 4.84
CA ARG A 40 -7.17 -22.37 5.19
C ARG A 40 -7.72 -23.05 3.92
N ALA A 41 -8.10 -24.35 4.05
CA ALA A 41 -8.55 -25.20 2.94
C ALA A 41 -9.99 -24.89 2.48
N HIS A 42 -10.28 -23.59 2.23
CA HIS A 42 -11.55 -23.17 1.64
C HIS A 42 -11.73 -23.75 0.24
N GLN A 43 -12.97 -23.89 -0.23
CA GLN A 43 -13.23 -24.23 -1.61
C GLN A 43 -12.69 -23.14 -2.53
N GLY A 44 -11.77 -23.48 -3.43
CA GLY A 44 -11.08 -22.53 -4.30
C GLY A 44 -9.86 -21.84 -3.67
N HIS A 45 -9.29 -22.42 -2.60
CA HIS A 45 -8.02 -21.94 -2.03
C HIS A 45 -6.88 -21.99 -3.06
N LEU A 46 -5.83 -21.17 -2.83
CA LEU A 46 -4.70 -21.03 -3.74
C LEU A 46 -3.38 -21.61 -3.20
N ALA A 47 -3.45 -22.60 -2.30
CA ALA A 47 -2.25 -23.20 -1.71
C ALA A 47 -1.27 -23.76 -2.75
N ASP A 48 -1.80 -24.42 -3.81
CA ASP A 48 -0.95 -24.97 -4.86
C ASP A 48 -0.32 -23.87 -5.72
N THR A 49 -1.01 -22.78 -5.96
CA THR A 49 -0.44 -21.58 -6.61
C THR A 49 0.71 -21.01 -5.80
N ILE A 50 0.57 -20.90 -4.47
CA ILE A 50 1.64 -20.45 -3.58
C ILE A 50 2.87 -21.36 -3.69
N ARG A 51 2.67 -22.68 -3.65
CA ARG A 51 3.75 -23.68 -3.77
C ARG A 51 4.43 -23.64 -5.14
N GLN A 52 3.65 -23.50 -6.21
CA GLN A 52 4.18 -23.35 -7.58
C GLN A 52 5.03 -22.09 -7.75
N GLN A 53 4.75 -21.03 -6.98
CA GLN A 53 5.58 -19.82 -6.93
C GLN A 53 6.85 -19.98 -6.05
N GLY A 54 7.08 -21.17 -5.50
CA GLY A 54 8.27 -21.53 -4.73
C GLY A 54 8.25 -21.03 -3.30
N PHE A 55 7.06 -20.92 -2.67
CA PHE A 55 6.91 -20.59 -1.26
C PHE A 55 6.35 -21.77 -0.47
N ASP A 56 6.83 -21.94 0.76
CA ASP A 56 6.24 -22.88 1.71
C ASP A 56 4.82 -22.44 2.06
N CYS A 57 3.89 -23.40 2.04
CA CYS A 57 2.48 -23.14 2.31
C CYS A 57 1.90 -24.19 3.24
N ILE A 58 1.53 -23.75 4.43
CA ILE A 58 0.82 -24.52 5.44
C ILE A 58 -0.67 -24.38 5.16
N LEU A 59 -1.35 -25.51 4.97
CA LEU A 59 -2.79 -25.55 4.68
C LEU A 59 -3.53 -26.04 5.94
N LEU A 60 -4.24 -25.12 6.61
CA LEU A 60 -5.07 -25.43 7.76
C LEU A 60 -6.37 -26.13 7.31
N PRO A 61 -6.85 -27.14 8.02
CA PRO A 61 -8.12 -27.79 7.72
C PRO A 61 -9.30 -26.85 7.95
N LEU A 62 -10.42 -27.08 7.27
CA LEU A 62 -11.70 -26.50 7.69
C LEU A 62 -12.13 -27.17 8.99
N PRO A 63 -12.80 -26.44 9.91
CA PRO A 63 -13.40 -27.06 11.08
C PRO A 63 -14.41 -28.12 10.66
N ASP A 64 -14.39 -29.27 11.34
CA ASP A 64 -15.42 -30.29 11.17
C ASP A 64 -16.78 -29.71 11.57
N HIS A 65 -17.77 -29.75 10.69
CA HIS A 65 -19.15 -29.29 10.94
C HIS A 65 -19.89 -30.14 12.01
N ALA A 66 -19.20 -30.97 12.75
CA ALA A 66 -19.77 -32.00 13.63
C ALA A 66 -20.02 -31.54 15.08
N THR A 67 -19.97 -30.26 15.44
CA THR A 67 -20.34 -29.84 16.83
C THR A 67 -20.80 -28.37 16.94
N THR A 68 -21.86 -28.00 16.22
CA THR A 68 -22.54 -26.73 16.56
C THR A 68 -24.05 -26.95 16.69
N SER A 69 -24.44 -27.97 17.44
CA SER A 69 -25.79 -28.12 18.04
C SER A 69 -25.68 -28.12 19.57
N ALA A 70 -25.00 -27.12 20.12
CA ALA A 70 -25.17 -26.79 21.53
C ALA A 70 -26.35 -25.82 21.63
N GLN A 71 -27.56 -26.35 21.81
CA GLN A 71 -28.67 -25.60 22.36
C GLN A 71 -28.21 -24.97 23.68
N PRO A 72 -28.60 -23.72 23.99
CA PRO A 72 -28.35 -23.13 25.30
C PRO A 72 -29.12 -23.93 26.36
N GLN A 73 -28.41 -24.73 27.14
CA GLN A 73 -28.97 -25.31 28.34
C GLN A 73 -29.28 -24.15 29.30
N ARG A 74 -30.57 -23.98 29.61
CA ARG A 74 -31.03 -23.12 30.69
C ARG A 74 -30.46 -23.69 32.00
N GLN A 75 -29.53 -22.98 32.61
CA GLN A 75 -29.17 -23.20 34.03
C GLN A 75 -30.15 -22.46 34.92
N PRO A 76 -30.49 -23.01 36.13
CA PRO A 76 -31.44 -22.38 37.04
C PRO A 76 -30.85 -21.12 37.67
N GLU A 77 -31.68 -20.10 37.76
CA GLU A 77 -31.40 -18.78 38.36
C GLU A 77 -30.98 -18.97 39.84
N THR A 78 -29.73 -18.67 40.14
CA THR A 78 -29.29 -18.28 41.49
C THR A 78 -28.87 -16.79 41.39
N ALA A 79 -29.65 -15.97 42.09
CA ALA A 79 -29.45 -14.52 42.16
C ALA A 79 -28.13 -14.22 42.89
N CYS A 80 -27.16 -13.68 42.17
CA CYS A 80 -26.03 -12.92 42.69
C CYS A 80 -25.92 -11.61 41.88
N ASN A 81 -25.77 -10.49 42.58
CA ASN A 81 -25.58 -9.16 42.05
C ASN A 81 -24.32 -9.11 41.17
N GLU A 82 -24.48 -9.31 39.88
CA GLU A 82 -23.43 -9.08 38.90
C GLU A 82 -23.69 -7.75 38.17
N LEU A 83 -22.63 -6.95 38.06
CA LEU A 83 -22.58 -5.78 37.19
C LEU A 83 -23.09 -6.13 35.77
N PRO A 84 -23.80 -5.27 35.10
CA PRO A 84 -24.31 -5.53 33.75
C PRO A 84 -23.16 -5.94 32.83
N PRO A 85 -23.32 -7.03 32.04
CA PRO A 85 -22.28 -7.46 31.10
C PRO A 85 -21.94 -6.31 30.16
N SER A 86 -20.65 -6.06 29.98
CA SER A 86 -20.18 -5.11 28.98
C SER A 86 -20.84 -5.41 27.63
N PRO A 87 -21.22 -4.39 26.85
CA PRO A 87 -21.83 -4.60 25.54
C PRO A 87 -20.95 -5.50 24.70
N PRO A 88 -21.51 -6.48 23.96
CA PRO A 88 -20.72 -7.34 23.08
C PRO A 88 -19.93 -6.48 22.11
N ALA A 89 -18.65 -6.81 21.92
CA ALA A 89 -17.82 -6.13 20.94
C ALA A 89 -18.52 -6.15 19.57
N PRO A 90 -18.45 -5.07 18.78
CA PRO A 90 -19.10 -4.99 17.48
C PRO A 90 -18.67 -6.18 16.61
N ALA A 91 -19.65 -6.83 15.97
CA ALA A 91 -19.41 -7.98 15.12
C ALA A 91 -18.55 -7.55 13.91
N ILE A 92 -17.46 -8.25 13.63
CA ILE A 92 -16.61 -8.00 12.46
C ILE A 92 -17.41 -8.40 11.21
N PRO A 93 -17.62 -7.49 10.23
CA PRO A 93 -18.51 -7.73 9.09
C PRO A 93 -18.18 -8.99 8.28
N HIS A 94 -16.89 -9.32 8.16
CA HIS A 94 -16.42 -10.46 7.36
C HIS A 94 -16.00 -11.67 8.20
N ALA A 95 -16.46 -11.78 9.46
CA ALA A 95 -16.06 -12.88 10.37
C ALA A 95 -16.30 -14.28 9.76
N ALA A 96 -17.37 -14.45 8.99
CA ALA A 96 -17.69 -15.72 8.33
C ALA A 96 -16.63 -16.19 7.31
N TRP A 97 -15.81 -15.28 6.79
CA TRP A 97 -14.75 -15.62 5.82
C TRP A 97 -13.62 -16.46 6.45
N LEU A 98 -13.47 -16.41 7.77
CA LEU A 98 -12.47 -17.21 8.47
C LEU A 98 -12.88 -18.69 8.61
N ALA A 99 -14.17 -19.00 8.44
CA ALA A 99 -14.81 -20.30 8.66
C ALA A 99 -14.66 -20.85 10.10
N THR A 100 -14.11 -20.04 11.01
CA THR A 100 -13.93 -20.35 12.43
C THR A 100 -13.88 -19.06 13.25
N SER A 101 -13.75 -19.15 14.58
CA SER A 101 -13.47 -17.96 15.40
C SER A 101 -12.00 -17.54 15.31
N GLN A 102 -11.69 -16.26 15.56
CA GLN A 102 -10.30 -15.79 15.65
C GLN A 102 -9.51 -16.56 16.73
N ALA A 103 -10.15 -16.91 17.84
CA ALA A 103 -9.53 -17.70 18.93
C ALA A 103 -9.15 -19.12 18.48
N GLN A 104 -9.98 -19.74 17.66
CA GLN A 104 -9.66 -21.05 17.09
C GLN A 104 -8.60 -20.92 15.99
N ASP A 105 -8.70 -19.92 15.11
CA ASP A 105 -7.71 -19.72 14.04
C ASP A 105 -6.30 -19.49 14.59
N ILE A 106 -6.14 -18.68 15.66
CA ILE A 106 -4.82 -18.51 16.27
C ILE A 106 -4.34 -19.79 16.96
N THR A 107 -5.25 -20.59 17.53
CA THR A 107 -4.91 -21.90 18.10
C THR A 107 -4.38 -22.84 17.01
N ASP A 108 -5.03 -22.88 15.85
CA ASP A 108 -4.61 -23.69 14.70
C ASP A 108 -3.26 -23.20 14.14
N CYS A 109 -3.02 -21.88 14.11
CA CYS A 109 -1.77 -21.28 13.63
C CYS A 109 -0.61 -21.44 14.63
N ALA A 110 -0.86 -21.50 15.93
CA ALA A 110 0.16 -21.41 16.98
C ALA A 110 1.30 -22.42 16.88
N PRO A 111 1.08 -23.72 16.59
CA PRO A 111 2.17 -24.68 16.43
C PRO A 111 3.14 -24.27 15.31
N HIS A 112 2.60 -23.78 14.22
CA HIS A 112 3.36 -23.35 13.03
C HIS A 112 4.11 -22.05 13.28
N ILE A 113 3.48 -21.08 13.95
CA ILE A 113 4.12 -19.82 14.35
C ILE A 113 5.32 -20.10 15.26
N ARG A 114 5.15 -20.97 16.28
CA ARG A 114 6.25 -21.35 17.19
C ARG A 114 7.38 -22.08 16.47
N ALA A 115 7.06 -22.98 15.54
CA ALA A 115 8.05 -23.76 14.80
C ALA A 115 8.87 -22.89 13.84
N LEU A 116 8.23 -21.92 13.18
CA LEU A 116 8.87 -21.00 12.24
C LEU A 116 9.58 -19.84 12.95
N ALA A 117 9.13 -19.44 14.15
CA ALA A 117 9.61 -18.29 14.90
C ALA A 117 9.83 -17.06 14.01
N PRO A 118 8.80 -16.57 13.28
CA PRO A 118 8.99 -15.52 12.29
C PRO A 118 9.34 -14.18 12.96
N ASP A 119 10.21 -13.40 12.32
CA ASP A 119 10.50 -12.02 12.70
C ASP A 119 9.27 -11.12 12.45
N TRP A 120 8.51 -11.43 11.39
CA TRP A 120 7.30 -10.71 10.99
C TRP A 120 6.16 -11.65 10.65
N ILE A 121 4.96 -11.31 11.13
CA ILE A 121 3.70 -11.91 10.68
C ILE A 121 2.94 -10.86 9.88
N ILE A 122 2.61 -11.17 8.63
CA ILE A 122 1.81 -10.33 7.73
C ILE A 122 0.40 -10.88 7.70
N CYS A 123 -0.58 -10.08 8.11
CA CYS A 123 -2.00 -10.43 8.14
C CYS A 123 -2.73 -9.72 7.00
N ASP A 124 -3.30 -10.47 6.09
CA ASP A 124 -4.14 -9.96 5.01
C ASP A 124 -5.46 -10.73 4.98
N HIS A 125 -6.36 -10.38 5.91
CA HIS A 125 -7.65 -11.05 6.05
C HIS A 125 -8.66 -10.18 6.80
N TYR A 126 -9.81 -9.91 6.22
CA TYR A 126 -10.82 -9.00 6.79
C TYR A 126 -11.47 -9.49 8.11
N ALA A 127 -11.40 -10.78 8.41
CA ALA A 127 -11.91 -11.33 9.67
C ALA A 127 -10.88 -11.31 10.81
N LEU A 128 -9.63 -10.87 10.58
CA LEU A 128 -8.61 -10.78 11.63
C LEU A 128 -8.52 -9.35 12.18
N ALA A 129 -8.46 -9.24 13.51
CA ALA A 129 -8.43 -7.98 14.25
C ALA A 129 -7.37 -8.01 15.35
N ALA A 130 -7.29 -6.94 16.15
CA ALA A 130 -6.29 -6.76 17.21
C ALA A 130 -6.14 -7.98 18.13
N ALA A 131 -7.23 -8.65 18.52
CA ALA A 131 -7.18 -9.81 19.43
C ALA A 131 -6.33 -10.96 18.84
N TRP A 132 -6.52 -11.29 17.57
CA TRP A 132 -5.73 -12.31 16.89
C TRP A 132 -4.25 -11.89 16.78
N GLN A 133 -4.00 -10.63 16.42
CA GLN A 133 -2.66 -10.09 16.20
C GLN A 133 -1.85 -10.04 17.50
N THR A 134 -2.47 -9.61 18.61
CA THR A 134 -1.87 -9.61 19.95
C THR A 134 -1.51 -11.03 20.38
N ALA A 135 -2.41 -11.99 20.17
CA ALA A 135 -2.16 -13.39 20.50
C ALA A 135 -1.02 -13.98 19.63
N ALA A 136 -0.98 -13.66 18.33
CA ALA A 136 0.09 -14.09 17.43
C ALA A 136 1.45 -13.51 17.84
N ARG A 137 1.50 -12.20 18.17
CA ARG A 137 2.71 -11.52 18.67
C ARG A 137 3.26 -12.19 19.93
N ALA A 138 2.37 -12.60 20.86
CA ALA A 138 2.76 -13.22 22.12
C ALA A 138 3.42 -14.60 21.97
N LEU A 139 3.27 -15.28 20.83
CA LEU A 139 3.83 -16.62 20.61
C LEU A 139 5.35 -16.60 20.39
N CYS A 140 5.89 -15.58 19.74
CA CYS A 140 7.32 -15.49 19.42
C CYS A 140 7.87 -14.07 19.28
N HIS A 141 7.18 -13.07 19.84
CA HIS A 141 7.56 -11.64 19.81
C HIS A 141 7.73 -11.07 18.39
N SER A 142 7.00 -11.63 17.42
CA SER A 142 7.02 -11.14 16.03
C SER A 142 6.47 -9.72 15.93
N LYS A 143 7.00 -8.97 14.98
CA LYS A 143 6.34 -7.76 14.49
C LYS A 143 5.15 -8.13 13.63
N ILE A 144 4.13 -7.28 13.66
CA ILE A 144 2.89 -7.51 12.91
C ILE A 144 2.76 -6.43 11.82
N MET A 145 2.57 -6.89 10.59
CA MET A 145 2.10 -6.04 9.49
C MET A 145 0.67 -6.43 9.16
N VAL A 146 -0.19 -5.44 8.97
CA VAL A 146 -1.56 -5.62 8.52
C VAL A 146 -1.74 -4.98 7.16
N ILE A 147 -2.37 -5.70 6.22
CA ILE A 147 -2.89 -5.14 4.98
C ILE A 147 -4.41 -5.04 5.17
N ASP A 148 -4.92 -3.82 5.23
CA ASP A 148 -6.33 -3.51 5.44
C ASP A 148 -6.78 -2.38 4.53
N ASP A 149 -8.00 -2.47 4.01
CA ASP A 149 -8.61 -1.46 3.14
C ASP A 149 -10.10 -1.24 3.47
N LEU A 150 -10.54 -1.72 4.64
CA LEU A 150 -11.91 -1.53 5.12
C LEU A 150 -12.06 -0.42 6.16
N HIS A 151 -11.03 -0.14 6.94
CA HIS A 151 -11.04 0.89 7.99
C HIS A 151 -12.20 0.70 9.00
N ASP A 152 -12.51 -0.54 9.38
CA ASP A 152 -13.72 -0.89 10.15
C ASP A 152 -13.43 -1.54 11.50
N ARG A 153 -12.16 -1.77 11.86
CA ARG A 153 -11.77 -2.47 13.09
C ARG A 153 -10.37 -2.08 13.59
N ALA A 154 -10.13 -2.30 14.88
CA ALA A 154 -8.82 -2.05 15.49
C ALA A 154 -7.80 -3.15 15.16
N HIS A 155 -6.53 -2.74 15.07
CA HIS A 155 -5.38 -3.60 14.81
C HIS A 155 -4.25 -3.41 15.83
N ASP A 156 -3.60 -4.50 16.24
CA ASP A 156 -2.31 -4.48 16.95
C ASP A 156 -1.18 -4.70 15.93
N ALA A 157 -0.78 -3.61 15.28
CA ALA A 157 0.19 -3.66 14.20
C ALA A 157 1.40 -2.75 14.45
N ASP A 158 2.58 -3.14 13.95
CA ASP A 158 3.77 -2.30 13.84
C ASP A 158 3.79 -1.52 12.50
N LEU A 159 3.12 -2.10 11.49
CA LEU A 159 2.97 -1.54 10.17
C LEU A 159 1.57 -1.83 9.63
N LEU A 160 0.85 -0.82 9.21
CA LEU A 160 -0.43 -0.97 8.50
C LEU A 160 -0.29 -0.45 7.08
N LEU A 161 -0.80 -1.21 6.11
CA LEU A 161 -0.86 -0.85 4.71
C LEU A 161 -2.30 -0.79 4.22
N ASP A 162 -2.76 0.38 3.78
CA ASP A 162 -3.91 0.53 2.89
C ASP A 162 -3.41 1.00 1.52
N GLN A 163 -3.42 0.11 0.55
CA GLN A 163 -2.95 0.40 -0.81
C GLN A 163 -3.96 1.16 -1.67
N ASN A 164 -5.13 1.50 -1.14
CA ASN A 164 -6.16 2.25 -1.83
C ASN A 164 -6.02 3.75 -1.54
N HIS A 165 -6.79 4.55 -2.24
CA HIS A 165 -6.76 6.02 -2.12
C HIS A 165 -7.89 6.56 -1.22
N ALA A 166 -8.68 5.66 -0.58
CA ALA A 166 -9.87 6.02 0.17
C ALA A 166 -9.58 6.67 1.52
N HIS A 167 -8.55 6.20 2.20
CA HIS A 167 -8.26 6.57 3.57
C HIS A 167 -6.87 7.19 3.69
N THR A 168 -6.72 8.02 4.70
CA THR A 168 -5.47 8.67 5.07
C THR A 168 -4.87 8.03 6.33
N ALA A 169 -3.63 8.37 6.65
CA ALA A 169 -3.02 7.91 7.90
C ALA A 169 -3.77 8.43 9.14
N ALA A 170 -4.40 9.61 9.04
CA ALA A 170 -5.20 10.17 10.14
C ALA A 170 -6.46 9.36 10.43
N ASP A 171 -7.07 8.77 9.40
CA ASP A 171 -8.25 7.92 9.58
C ASP A 171 -7.88 6.64 10.33
N TYR A 172 -6.75 6.01 10.01
CA TYR A 172 -6.28 4.79 10.70
C TYR A 172 -5.67 5.03 12.10
N ALA A 173 -5.24 6.24 12.42
CA ALA A 173 -4.58 6.53 13.69
C ALA A 173 -5.35 6.09 14.94
N PRO A 174 -6.70 6.20 15.01
CA PRO A 174 -7.47 5.70 16.15
C PRO A 174 -7.57 4.17 16.23
N LEU A 175 -7.26 3.46 15.14
CA LEU A 175 -7.46 2.01 15.00
C LEU A 175 -6.18 1.21 15.22
N VAL A 176 -5.04 1.86 15.43
CA VAL A 176 -3.73 1.21 15.59
C VAL A 176 -2.97 1.77 16.80
N PRO A 177 -1.98 1.06 17.34
CA PRO A 177 -1.09 1.63 18.36
C PRO A 177 -0.39 2.91 17.86
N PRO A 178 -0.12 3.89 18.75
CA PRO A 178 0.55 5.15 18.36
C PRO A 178 1.94 4.95 17.74
N SER A 179 2.58 3.80 17.98
CA SER A 179 3.87 3.41 17.40
C SER A 179 3.76 2.76 16.02
N CYS A 180 2.54 2.48 15.54
CA CYS A 180 2.31 1.85 14.25
C CYS A 180 2.67 2.81 13.11
N ARG A 181 3.48 2.33 12.16
CA ARG A 181 3.68 3.04 10.90
C ARG A 181 2.51 2.78 9.97
N ILE A 182 1.87 3.83 9.48
CA ILE A 182 0.72 3.74 8.58
C ILE A 182 1.15 4.15 7.18
N LEU A 183 0.95 3.26 6.20
CA LEU A 183 1.20 3.50 4.77
C LEU A 183 -0.15 3.51 4.05
N THR A 184 -0.54 4.65 3.52
CA THR A 184 -1.81 4.79 2.77
C THR A 184 -1.58 5.32 1.37
N GLY A 185 -2.46 4.90 0.46
CA GLY A 185 -2.51 5.38 -0.91
C GLY A 185 -1.85 4.45 -1.92
N THR A 186 -2.18 4.70 -3.17
CA THR A 186 -1.82 3.86 -4.32
C THR A 186 -0.34 3.82 -4.64
N ARG A 187 0.45 4.76 -4.10
CA ARG A 187 1.92 4.71 -4.16
C ARG A 187 2.50 3.46 -3.49
N TYR A 188 1.72 2.80 -2.63
CA TYR A 188 2.07 1.56 -1.95
C TYR A 188 1.34 0.34 -2.54
N ALA A 189 0.68 0.48 -3.68
CA ALA A 189 -0.01 -0.63 -4.33
C ALA A 189 0.95 -1.78 -4.62
N LEU A 190 0.59 -2.97 -4.16
CA LEU A 190 1.40 -4.19 -4.30
C LEU A 190 1.24 -4.75 -5.71
N LEU A 191 1.98 -4.19 -6.66
CA LEU A 191 2.01 -4.61 -8.05
C LEU A 191 3.26 -5.44 -8.37
N ARG A 192 3.08 -6.46 -9.23
CA ARG A 192 4.17 -7.31 -9.72
C ARG A 192 5.16 -6.49 -10.54
N ASP A 193 6.43 -6.90 -10.55
CA ASP A 193 7.53 -6.21 -11.23
C ASP A 193 7.28 -5.99 -12.73
N GLU A 194 6.53 -6.88 -13.37
CA GLU A 194 6.19 -6.75 -14.78
C GLU A 194 5.49 -5.41 -15.10
N PHE A 195 4.69 -4.86 -14.15
CA PHE A 195 4.02 -3.57 -14.36
C PHE A 195 5.01 -2.41 -14.38
N ALA A 196 6.01 -2.40 -13.51
CA ALA A 196 7.08 -1.40 -13.55
C ALA A 196 7.91 -1.52 -14.84
N GLN A 197 8.24 -2.75 -15.26
CA GLN A 197 9.00 -3.03 -16.49
C GLN A 197 8.27 -2.57 -17.75
N HIS A 198 6.96 -2.80 -17.85
CA HIS A 198 6.15 -2.43 -19.01
C HIS A 198 5.68 -0.96 -19.00
N ARG A 199 5.79 -0.25 -17.85
CA ARG A 199 5.27 1.11 -17.70
C ARG A 199 5.84 2.07 -18.74
N THR A 200 7.14 2.14 -18.89
CA THR A 200 7.78 3.09 -19.83
C THR A 200 7.31 2.84 -21.26
N ILE A 201 7.25 1.58 -21.68
CA ILE A 201 6.78 1.19 -23.02
C ILE A 201 5.31 1.59 -23.21
N SER A 202 4.45 1.23 -22.23
CA SER A 202 3.02 1.54 -22.29
C SER A 202 2.76 3.04 -22.36
N LEU A 203 3.43 3.84 -21.54
CA LEU A 203 3.26 5.29 -21.53
C LEU A 203 3.75 5.93 -22.83
N HIS A 204 4.86 5.46 -23.39
CA HIS A 204 5.34 5.94 -24.68
C HIS A 204 4.33 5.67 -25.80
N GLN A 205 3.79 4.46 -25.88
CA GLN A 205 2.77 4.08 -26.86
C GLN A 205 1.50 4.94 -26.76
N ARG A 206 1.07 5.27 -25.52
CA ARG A 206 -0.14 6.07 -25.26
C ARG A 206 0.07 7.56 -25.44
N ALA A 207 1.29 8.05 -25.26
CA ALA A 207 1.64 9.45 -25.49
C ALA A 207 1.81 9.79 -26.98
N THR A 208 2.10 8.79 -27.82
CA THR A 208 2.28 8.98 -29.24
C THR A 208 0.90 8.97 -29.91
N PRO A 209 0.38 10.12 -30.38
CA PRO A 209 -0.90 10.13 -31.08
C PRO A 209 -0.77 9.23 -32.30
N PRO A 210 -1.81 8.45 -32.65
CA PRO A 210 -1.83 7.73 -33.90
C PRO A 210 -1.58 8.72 -35.04
N ALA A 211 -0.65 8.40 -35.95
CA ALA A 211 -0.34 9.25 -37.07
C ALA A 211 -1.65 9.72 -37.72
N ARG A 212 -1.80 11.04 -37.97
CA ARG A 212 -2.98 11.59 -38.65
C ARG A 212 -3.15 10.84 -39.95
N GLN A 213 -4.12 9.95 -39.98
CA GLN A 213 -4.51 9.27 -41.23
C GLN A 213 -5.39 10.22 -42.05
N PRO A 214 -5.34 10.13 -43.40
CA PRO A 214 -6.30 10.82 -44.24
C PRO A 214 -7.72 10.43 -43.83
N GLU A 215 -8.70 11.32 -43.96
CA GLU A 215 -10.12 11.08 -43.61
C GLU A 215 -10.74 9.82 -44.26
N THR A 216 -10.07 9.27 -45.28
CA THR A 216 -10.46 8.06 -46.03
C THR A 216 -9.87 6.78 -45.44
N ALA A 217 -8.98 6.84 -44.43
CA ALA A 217 -8.41 5.63 -43.82
C ALA A 217 -9.39 4.97 -42.86
N LEU A 218 -9.37 3.62 -42.81
CA LEU A 218 -10.14 2.86 -41.82
C LEU A 218 -9.71 3.28 -40.41
N PRO A 219 -10.65 3.47 -39.46
CA PRO A 219 -10.32 3.81 -38.08
C PRO A 219 -9.39 2.76 -37.47
N HIS A 220 -8.46 3.19 -36.61
CA HIS A 220 -7.51 2.29 -35.93
C HIS A 220 -8.25 1.21 -35.16
N SER A 221 -7.75 -0.03 -35.24
CA SER A 221 -8.30 -1.16 -34.49
C SER A 221 -8.24 -0.88 -32.97
N GLN A 222 -9.38 -1.02 -32.31
CA GLN A 222 -9.52 -0.87 -30.86
C GLN A 222 -9.33 -2.22 -30.18
N ASN A 223 -8.20 -2.43 -29.53
CA ASN A 223 -7.94 -3.64 -28.75
C ASN A 223 -8.49 -3.45 -27.33
N ILE A 224 -9.59 -4.14 -27.02
CA ILE A 224 -10.26 -4.03 -25.73
C ILE A 224 -9.83 -5.19 -24.83
N LEU A 225 -9.29 -4.90 -23.66
CA LEU A 225 -9.03 -5.91 -22.63
C LEU A 225 -10.24 -5.98 -21.69
N ILE A 226 -10.81 -7.18 -21.51
CA ILE A 226 -11.95 -7.40 -20.63
C ILE A 226 -11.53 -8.33 -19.48
N ASN A 227 -11.59 -7.81 -18.23
CA ASN A 227 -11.26 -8.56 -17.02
C ASN A 227 -12.12 -8.11 -15.84
N LEU A 228 -13.14 -8.89 -15.50
CA LEU A 228 -14.07 -8.63 -14.39
C LEU A 228 -13.77 -9.49 -13.14
N GLY A 229 -12.53 -9.95 -13.02
CA GLY A 229 -12.05 -10.79 -11.93
C GLY A 229 -11.83 -12.25 -12.35
N GLY A 230 -11.08 -12.98 -11.53
CA GLY A 230 -10.69 -14.37 -11.87
C GLY A 230 -11.86 -15.37 -11.81
N VAL A 231 -12.88 -15.10 -10.98
CA VAL A 231 -14.00 -16.03 -10.78
C VAL A 231 -15.25 -15.60 -11.55
N ASP A 232 -15.62 -14.31 -11.51
CA ASP A 232 -16.83 -13.74 -12.15
C ASP A 232 -18.07 -14.64 -11.95
N LYS A 233 -18.42 -14.89 -10.69
CA LYS A 233 -19.48 -15.86 -10.30
C LYS A 233 -20.85 -15.51 -10.90
N ASP A 234 -21.16 -14.23 -11.07
CA ASP A 234 -22.44 -13.72 -11.56
C ASP A 234 -22.46 -13.52 -13.09
N ASN A 235 -21.35 -13.91 -13.77
CA ASN A 235 -21.20 -13.90 -15.23
C ASN A 235 -21.38 -12.52 -15.87
N HIS A 236 -20.86 -11.47 -15.24
CA HIS A 236 -20.89 -10.11 -15.77
C HIS A 236 -20.08 -9.98 -17.08
N THR A 237 -19.06 -10.82 -17.27
CA THR A 237 -18.29 -10.90 -18.51
C THR A 237 -19.20 -11.19 -19.72
N LEU A 238 -20.14 -12.13 -19.61
CA LEU A 238 -21.09 -12.40 -20.69
C LEU A 238 -22.00 -11.21 -20.98
N ALA A 239 -22.51 -10.55 -19.95
CA ALA A 239 -23.35 -9.36 -20.12
C ALA A 239 -22.59 -8.25 -20.87
N VAL A 240 -21.31 -8.01 -20.51
CA VAL A 240 -20.43 -7.05 -21.20
C VAL A 240 -20.23 -7.44 -22.67
N LEU A 241 -19.94 -8.72 -22.98
CA LEU A 241 -19.74 -9.19 -24.33
C LEU A 241 -21.00 -9.03 -25.19
N GLN A 242 -22.18 -9.34 -24.61
CA GLN A 242 -23.47 -9.17 -25.29
C GLN A 242 -23.78 -7.68 -25.55
N ALA A 243 -23.54 -6.82 -24.58
CA ALA A 243 -23.73 -5.38 -24.72
C ALA A 243 -22.78 -4.78 -25.76
N LEU A 244 -21.53 -5.23 -25.80
CA LEU A 244 -20.55 -4.83 -26.81
C LEU A 244 -20.95 -5.31 -28.19
N SER A 245 -21.46 -6.56 -28.32
CA SER A 245 -21.97 -7.10 -29.58
C SER A 245 -23.17 -6.28 -30.10
N ALA A 246 -24.10 -5.91 -29.23
CA ALA A 246 -25.22 -5.05 -29.59
C ALA A 246 -24.75 -3.66 -30.06
N TYR A 247 -23.75 -3.07 -29.39
CA TYR A 247 -23.16 -1.79 -29.78
C TYR A 247 -22.53 -1.86 -31.18
N VAL A 248 -21.73 -2.91 -31.45
CA VAL A 248 -21.08 -3.11 -32.76
C VAL A 248 -22.12 -3.33 -33.86
N SER A 249 -23.13 -4.19 -33.63
CA SER A 249 -24.17 -4.50 -34.60
C SER A 249 -25.12 -3.33 -34.89
N GLY A 250 -25.31 -2.45 -33.93
CA GLY A 250 -26.12 -1.22 -34.07
C GLY A 250 -25.38 -0.07 -34.73
N SER A 251 -24.08 -0.17 -34.96
CA SER A 251 -23.27 0.86 -35.60
C SER A 251 -23.42 0.81 -37.12
N LEU A 252 -23.69 1.97 -37.71
CA LEU A 252 -23.77 2.12 -39.18
C LEU A 252 -22.39 2.01 -39.87
N LYS A 253 -21.29 2.12 -39.12
CA LYS A 253 -19.90 2.00 -39.60
C LYS A 253 -19.28 0.74 -38.98
N ALA A 254 -18.51 0.00 -39.77
CA ALA A 254 -17.70 -1.11 -39.26
C ALA A 254 -16.71 -0.54 -38.21
N LEU A 255 -16.89 -0.94 -36.95
CA LEU A 255 -15.97 -0.56 -35.87
C LEU A 255 -14.88 -1.64 -35.79
N PRO A 256 -13.61 -1.28 -36.00
CA PRO A 256 -12.51 -2.26 -35.92
C PRO A 256 -12.17 -2.57 -34.47
N ILE A 257 -13.01 -3.39 -33.81
CA ILE A 257 -12.84 -3.82 -32.43
C ILE A 257 -12.26 -5.23 -32.43
N ARG A 258 -11.34 -5.48 -31.51
CA ARG A 258 -10.84 -6.80 -31.10
C ARG A 258 -10.95 -6.90 -29.58
N ALA A 259 -11.42 -8.02 -29.04
CA ALA A 259 -11.53 -8.23 -27.60
C ALA A 259 -10.59 -9.34 -27.11
N THR A 260 -9.84 -9.06 -26.04
CA THR A 260 -9.08 -10.06 -25.27
C THR A 260 -9.72 -10.18 -23.90
N ILE A 261 -10.26 -11.36 -23.60
CA ILE A 261 -11.02 -11.65 -22.38
C ILE A 261 -10.14 -12.48 -21.45
N ILE A 262 -9.95 -12.02 -20.21
CA ILE A 262 -9.13 -12.70 -19.19
C ILE A 262 -10.02 -13.22 -18.09
N MET A 263 -9.90 -14.53 -17.80
CA MET A 263 -10.62 -15.22 -16.73
C MET A 263 -9.69 -16.16 -15.95
N GLY A 264 -10.11 -16.60 -14.77
CA GLY A 264 -9.44 -17.70 -14.07
C GLY A 264 -9.75 -19.05 -14.72
N ALA A 265 -8.82 -20.00 -14.69
CA ALA A 265 -9.03 -21.34 -15.24
C ALA A 265 -10.17 -22.11 -14.53
N THR A 266 -10.46 -21.77 -13.30
CA THR A 266 -11.53 -22.37 -12.49
C THR A 266 -12.83 -21.56 -12.50
N ALA A 267 -12.93 -20.51 -13.34
CA ALA A 267 -14.13 -19.69 -13.43
C ALA A 267 -15.32 -20.52 -13.91
N PRO A 268 -16.47 -20.48 -13.21
CA PRO A 268 -17.61 -21.37 -13.48
C PRO A 268 -18.21 -21.15 -14.88
N HIS A 269 -18.02 -19.97 -15.45
CA HIS A 269 -18.59 -19.61 -16.74
C HIS A 269 -17.60 -19.63 -17.92
N LEU A 270 -16.33 -20.08 -17.69
CA LEU A 270 -15.26 -20.04 -18.70
C LEU A 270 -15.69 -20.69 -20.05
N ALA A 271 -16.23 -21.90 -20.03
CA ALA A 271 -16.65 -22.59 -21.25
C ALA A 271 -17.75 -21.82 -22.02
N ARG A 272 -18.69 -21.21 -21.28
CA ARG A 272 -19.75 -20.39 -21.87
C ARG A 272 -19.21 -19.12 -22.53
N ILE A 273 -18.23 -18.48 -21.89
CA ILE A 273 -17.56 -17.28 -22.44
C ILE A 273 -16.75 -17.65 -23.68
N GLN A 274 -16.02 -18.77 -23.69
CA GLN A 274 -15.27 -19.26 -24.83
C GLN A 274 -16.20 -19.52 -26.02
N HIS A 275 -17.33 -20.17 -25.77
CA HIS A 275 -18.34 -20.44 -26.82
C HIS A 275 -18.90 -19.13 -27.39
N TYR A 276 -19.26 -18.17 -26.55
CA TYR A 276 -19.77 -16.87 -27.00
C TYR A 276 -18.73 -16.09 -27.80
N ALA A 277 -17.48 -16.04 -27.31
CA ALA A 277 -16.38 -15.34 -27.96
C ALA A 277 -16.10 -15.87 -29.39
N ALA A 278 -16.27 -17.18 -29.62
CA ALA A 278 -16.11 -17.80 -30.94
C ALA A 278 -17.17 -17.37 -31.96
N THR A 279 -18.33 -16.87 -31.51
CA THR A 279 -19.45 -16.45 -32.36
C THR A 279 -19.73 -14.94 -32.33
N ALA A 280 -18.91 -14.16 -31.59
CA ALA A 280 -19.06 -12.71 -31.46
C ALA A 280 -18.86 -12.00 -32.82
N PRO A 281 -19.56 -10.88 -33.08
CA PRO A 281 -19.45 -10.13 -34.34
C PRO A 281 -18.13 -9.35 -34.49
N TYR A 282 -17.15 -9.61 -33.64
CA TYR A 282 -15.81 -9.05 -33.66
C TYR A 282 -14.78 -10.10 -33.24
N PRO A 283 -13.52 -10.01 -33.69
CA PRO A 283 -12.48 -10.95 -33.30
C PRO A 283 -12.29 -10.95 -31.75
N SER A 284 -12.42 -12.14 -31.16
CA SER A 284 -12.37 -12.32 -29.72
C SER A 284 -11.44 -13.47 -29.32
N GLN A 285 -10.68 -13.29 -28.26
CA GLN A 285 -9.79 -14.29 -27.68
C GLN A 285 -10.04 -14.40 -26.16
N VAL A 286 -10.19 -15.63 -25.66
CA VAL A 286 -10.31 -15.89 -24.21
C VAL A 286 -9.03 -16.54 -23.73
N ILE A 287 -8.40 -15.94 -22.71
CA ILE A 287 -7.17 -16.43 -22.08
C ILE A 287 -7.48 -16.79 -20.62
N ALA A 288 -7.27 -18.04 -20.27
CA ALA A 288 -7.40 -18.51 -18.90
C ALA A 288 -6.06 -18.37 -18.16
N ASN A 289 -6.08 -17.77 -16.95
CA ASN A 289 -4.88 -17.56 -16.12
C ASN A 289 -3.72 -16.89 -16.88
N ALA A 290 -3.96 -15.72 -17.47
CA ALA A 290 -2.94 -14.99 -18.21
C ALA A 290 -1.69 -14.72 -17.34
N PRO A 291 -0.51 -15.23 -17.70
CA PRO A 291 0.71 -15.03 -16.93
C PRO A 291 1.38 -13.66 -17.19
N ASN A 292 1.03 -13.01 -18.30
CA ASN A 292 1.65 -11.79 -18.84
C ASN A 292 0.65 -10.62 -18.90
N MET A 293 0.00 -10.32 -17.78
CA MET A 293 -1.03 -9.28 -17.72
C MET A 293 -0.53 -7.89 -18.10
N ALA A 294 0.69 -7.52 -17.71
CA ALA A 294 1.26 -6.22 -18.04
C ALA A 294 1.48 -6.05 -19.55
N GLU A 295 1.91 -7.09 -20.24
CA GLU A 295 2.04 -7.10 -21.69
C GLU A 295 0.67 -6.95 -22.36
N LEU A 296 -0.32 -7.76 -21.96
CA LEU A 296 -1.68 -7.70 -22.51
C LEU A 296 -2.33 -6.33 -22.29
N MET A 297 -2.15 -5.73 -21.10
CA MET A 297 -2.60 -4.38 -20.80
C MET A 297 -1.88 -3.31 -21.62
N THR A 298 -0.58 -3.50 -21.90
CA THR A 298 0.21 -2.59 -22.74
C THR A 298 -0.28 -2.61 -24.19
N GLN A 299 -0.64 -3.78 -24.71
CA GLN A 299 -1.15 -3.96 -26.07
C GLN A 299 -2.62 -3.52 -26.24
N ALA A 300 -3.36 -3.40 -25.14
CA ALA A 300 -4.75 -2.95 -25.17
C ALA A 300 -4.84 -1.43 -25.39
N THR A 301 -5.82 -1.00 -26.19
CA THR A 301 -6.13 0.42 -26.38
C THR A 301 -6.86 0.98 -25.16
N TRP A 302 -7.83 0.22 -24.64
CA TRP A 302 -8.56 0.50 -23.42
C TRP A 302 -9.12 -0.80 -22.81
N ALA A 303 -9.67 -0.72 -21.60
CA ALA A 303 -10.14 -1.89 -20.88
C ALA A 303 -11.57 -1.74 -20.36
N ILE A 304 -12.25 -2.88 -20.17
CA ILE A 304 -13.44 -3.03 -19.32
C ILE A 304 -13.03 -3.92 -18.15
N GLY A 305 -13.12 -3.43 -16.92
CA GLY A 305 -12.63 -4.17 -15.76
C GLY A 305 -13.41 -3.91 -14.49
N ALA A 306 -13.32 -4.83 -13.52
CA ALA A 306 -13.84 -4.61 -12.19
C ALA A 306 -13.02 -3.57 -11.42
N ALA A 307 -13.66 -2.87 -10.48
CA ALA A 307 -13.03 -1.85 -9.65
C ALA A 307 -12.33 -2.46 -8.41
N GLY A 308 -11.52 -3.51 -8.62
CA GLY A 308 -10.69 -4.14 -7.60
C GLY A 308 -9.21 -3.73 -7.70
N SER A 309 -8.31 -4.52 -7.08
CA SER A 309 -6.86 -4.27 -7.05
C SER A 309 -6.22 -4.14 -8.45
N SER A 310 -6.76 -4.81 -9.47
CA SER A 310 -6.30 -4.65 -10.87
C SER A 310 -6.54 -3.24 -11.44
N SER A 311 -7.30 -2.39 -10.76
CA SER A 311 -7.41 -0.97 -11.12
C SER A 311 -6.07 -0.26 -11.04
N TRP A 312 -5.25 -0.59 -10.04
CA TRP A 312 -3.91 -0.01 -9.88
C TRP A 312 -2.94 -0.51 -10.95
N GLU A 313 -3.09 -1.76 -11.42
CA GLU A 313 -2.36 -2.31 -12.57
C GLU A 313 -2.64 -1.49 -13.83
N ARG A 314 -3.93 -1.23 -14.11
CA ARG A 314 -4.35 -0.39 -15.25
C ARG A 314 -3.88 1.05 -15.12
N CYS A 315 -3.98 1.65 -13.92
CA CYS A 315 -3.47 2.99 -13.66
C CYS A 315 -1.95 3.07 -13.88
N ALA A 316 -1.20 2.09 -13.38
CA ALA A 316 0.26 2.05 -13.53
C ALA A 316 0.70 2.06 -15.01
N LEU A 317 -0.06 1.45 -15.89
CA LEU A 317 0.20 1.40 -17.33
C LEU A 317 -0.52 2.51 -18.11
N GLY A 318 -1.27 3.40 -17.45
CA GLY A 318 -2.06 4.44 -18.09
C GLY A 318 -3.14 3.88 -19.02
N LEU A 319 -3.70 2.70 -18.73
CA LEU A 319 -4.71 2.06 -19.57
C LEU A 319 -6.09 2.66 -19.33
N PRO A 320 -6.68 3.40 -20.29
CA PRO A 320 -8.03 3.97 -20.17
C PRO A 320 -9.03 2.87 -19.86
N THR A 321 -9.92 3.08 -18.88
CA THR A 321 -10.74 1.99 -18.37
C THR A 321 -12.20 2.40 -18.18
N LEU A 322 -13.12 1.52 -18.62
CA LEU A 322 -14.48 1.44 -18.13
C LEU A 322 -14.52 0.48 -16.95
N LEU A 323 -14.81 1.01 -15.77
CA LEU A 323 -14.96 0.21 -14.55
C LEU A 323 -16.41 -0.26 -14.42
N ILE A 324 -16.57 -1.53 -14.08
CA ILE A 324 -17.85 -2.10 -13.70
C ILE A 324 -17.78 -2.49 -12.23
N THR A 325 -18.62 -1.86 -11.41
CA THR A 325 -18.76 -2.18 -9.98
C THR A 325 -19.61 -3.43 -9.83
N ILE A 326 -19.00 -4.54 -9.42
CA ILE A 326 -19.65 -5.86 -9.28
C ILE A 326 -19.80 -6.29 -7.81
N ALA A 327 -19.27 -5.50 -6.87
CA ALA A 327 -19.37 -5.75 -5.42
C ALA A 327 -19.31 -4.42 -4.65
N ASP A 328 -19.95 -4.37 -3.47
CA ASP A 328 -20.07 -3.14 -2.68
C ASP A 328 -18.73 -2.55 -2.23
N ASN A 329 -17.76 -3.39 -1.86
CA ASN A 329 -16.41 -2.97 -1.49
C ASN A 329 -15.61 -2.34 -2.65
N GLN A 330 -16.10 -2.42 -3.89
CA GLN A 330 -15.48 -1.80 -5.07
C GLN A 330 -15.97 -0.36 -5.32
N ARG A 331 -17.12 0.04 -4.74
CA ARG A 331 -17.71 1.36 -4.94
C ARG A 331 -16.78 2.52 -4.58
N PRO A 332 -16.04 2.49 -3.45
CA PRO A 332 -15.12 3.57 -3.12
C PRO A 332 -14.01 3.74 -4.15
N ILE A 333 -13.41 2.65 -4.63
CA ILE A 333 -12.36 2.67 -5.66
C ILE A 333 -12.91 3.23 -6.98
N ALA A 334 -14.09 2.77 -7.40
CA ALA A 334 -14.74 3.23 -8.63
C ALA A 334 -15.03 4.74 -8.58
N ALA A 335 -15.61 5.23 -7.48
CA ALA A 335 -15.93 6.62 -7.28
C ALA A 335 -14.68 7.53 -7.30
N GLN A 336 -13.60 7.08 -6.67
CA GLN A 336 -12.34 7.81 -6.64
C GLN A 336 -11.67 7.90 -8.02
N LEU A 337 -11.58 6.79 -8.73
CA LEU A 337 -11.01 6.77 -10.07
C LEU A 337 -11.81 7.63 -11.05
N GLN A 338 -13.13 7.62 -10.92
CA GLN A 338 -13.99 8.50 -11.70
C GLN A 338 -13.79 9.97 -11.32
N SER A 339 -13.76 10.31 -10.04
CA SER A 339 -13.51 11.67 -9.55
C SER A 339 -12.15 12.20 -9.98
N ALA A 340 -11.11 11.36 -9.99
CA ALA A 340 -9.79 11.69 -10.50
C ALA A 340 -9.71 11.81 -12.05
N GLY A 341 -10.80 11.49 -12.76
CA GLY A 341 -10.79 11.43 -14.22
C GLY A 341 -9.97 10.27 -14.81
N ALA A 342 -9.58 9.30 -13.98
CA ALA A 342 -8.72 8.18 -14.35
C ALA A 342 -9.48 6.96 -14.89
N ALA A 343 -10.81 6.96 -14.79
CA ALA A 343 -11.69 5.95 -15.36
C ALA A 343 -13.12 6.49 -15.54
N ILE A 344 -13.94 5.76 -16.30
CA ILE A 344 -15.40 5.89 -16.30
C ILE A 344 -15.94 4.74 -15.46
N ALA A 345 -16.87 4.98 -14.53
CA ALA A 345 -17.43 3.94 -13.68
C ALA A 345 -18.94 3.75 -13.92
N LEU A 346 -19.36 2.49 -13.97
CA LEU A 346 -20.75 2.07 -14.06
C LEU A 346 -21.04 0.94 -13.06
N GLU A 347 -22.28 0.87 -12.60
CA GLU A 347 -22.77 -0.28 -11.85
C GLU A 347 -23.07 -1.46 -12.80
N ALA A 348 -22.93 -2.70 -12.32
CA ALA A 348 -23.26 -3.89 -13.12
C ALA A 348 -24.70 -3.88 -13.68
N SER A 349 -25.65 -3.30 -12.94
CA SER A 349 -27.04 -3.13 -13.39
C SER A 349 -27.20 -2.20 -14.60
N GLN A 350 -26.19 -1.41 -14.91
CA GLN A 350 -26.16 -0.53 -16.08
C GLN A 350 -25.66 -1.23 -17.35
N ILE A 351 -25.47 -2.52 -17.33
CA ILE A 351 -25.14 -3.36 -18.49
C ILE A 351 -26.35 -4.24 -18.83
N PRO A 352 -26.97 -4.15 -20.00
CA PRO A 352 -26.85 -3.16 -21.06
C PRO A 352 -27.76 -1.93 -20.81
N SER A 353 -27.23 -0.75 -21.07
CA SER A 353 -28.03 0.47 -20.97
C SER A 353 -27.49 1.55 -21.93
N PRO A 354 -28.22 2.66 -22.15
CA PRO A 354 -27.69 3.81 -22.87
C PRO A 354 -26.41 4.37 -22.24
N ALA A 355 -26.26 4.31 -20.90
CA ALA A 355 -25.06 4.76 -20.20
C ALA A 355 -23.84 3.93 -20.60
N PHE A 356 -23.97 2.61 -20.73
CA PHE A 356 -22.91 1.73 -21.20
C PHE A 356 -22.50 2.06 -22.63
N GLN A 357 -23.46 2.29 -23.53
CA GLN A 357 -23.18 2.69 -24.91
C GLN A 357 -22.47 4.05 -24.99
N THR A 358 -22.90 5.02 -24.17
CA THR A 358 -22.25 6.33 -24.07
C THR A 358 -20.81 6.21 -23.57
N ALA A 359 -20.57 5.37 -22.56
CA ALA A 359 -19.22 5.13 -22.01
C ALA A 359 -18.29 4.51 -23.08
N ILE A 360 -18.77 3.54 -23.86
CA ILE A 360 -18.00 2.98 -24.97
C ILE A 360 -17.72 4.03 -26.02
N ALA A 361 -18.74 4.80 -26.47
CA ALA A 361 -18.57 5.85 -27.44
C ALA A 361 -17.53 6.90 -27.00
N HIS A 362 -17.52 7.22 -25.70
CA HIS A 362 -16.54 8.12 -25.10
C HIS A 362 -15.12 7.54 -25.14
N LEU A 363 -14.95 6.25 -24.78
CA LEU A 363 -13.65 5.57 -24.82
C LEU A 363 -13.15 5.25 -26.22
N MET A 364 -14.02 5.28 -27.24
CA MET A 364 -13.61 5.15 -28.62
C MET A 364 -12.91 6.41 -29.16
N GLN A 365 -12.97 7.55 -28.46
CA GLN A 365 -12.35 8.80 -28.86
C GLN A 365 -10.91 8.91 -28.34
N PRO A 366 -9.89 9.10 -29.21
CA PRO A 366 -8.49 9.14 -28.79
C PRO A 366 -8.17 10.22 -27.75
N GLU A 367 -8.81 11.38 -27.84
CA GLU A 367 -8.62 12.50 -26.91
C GLU A 367 -9.06 12.13 -25.50
N ASN A 368 -10.17 11.39 -25.39
CA ASN A 368 -10.66 10.91 -24.09
C ASN A 368 -9.76 9.82 -23.52
N GLN A 369 -9.28 8.91 -24.37
CA GLN A 369 -8.30 7.90 -23.96
C GLN A 369 -7.03 8.56 -23.41
N GLN A 370 -6.50 9.57 -24.10
CA GLN A 370 -5.32 10.30 -23.67
C GLN A 370 -5.54 11.02 -22.33
N ARG A 371 -6.67 11.71 -22.17
CA ARG A 371 -7.02 12.41 -20.93
C ARG A 371 -7.14 11.43 -19.73
N ILE A 372 -7.84 10.32 -19.91
CA ILE A 372 -7.99 9.29 -18.88
C ILE A 372 -6.63 8.66 -18.55
N SER A 373 -5.83 8.35 -19.57
CA SER A 373 -4.48 7.81 -19.38
C SER A 373 -3.59 8.75 -18.56
N GLN A 374 -3.56 10.03 -18.87
CA GLN A 374 -2.79 11.04 -18.15
C GLN A 374 -3.20 11.15 -16.67
N ALA A 375 -4.50 11.11 -16.38
CA ALA A 375 -5.00 11.09 -15.00
C ALA A 375 -4.63 9.79 -14.27
N ALA A 376 -4.76 8.64 -14.92
CA ALA A 376 -4.49 7.34 -14.32
C ALA A 376 -3.02 7.18 -13.88
N VAL A 377 -2.06 7.62 -14.70
CA VAL A 377 -0.63 7.47 -14.41
C VAL A 377 -0.14 8.26 -13.21
N GLN A 378 -0.87 9.32 -12.81
CA GLN A 378 -0.56 10.11 -11.62
C GLN A 378 -0.91 9.36 -10.33
N LEU A 379 -1.80 8.36 -10.40
CA LEU A 379 -2.28 7.64 -9.23
C LEU A 379 -1.37 6.49 -8.80
N CYS A 380 -0.70 5.82 -9.73
CA CYS A 380 0.10 4.63 -9.41
C CYS A 380 1.33 4.53 -10.32
N ASP A 381 2.51 4.31 -9.74
CA ASP A 381 3.79 4.22 -10.45
C ASP A 381 4.41 2.82 -10.51
N ALA A 382 3.70 1.80 -10.00
CA ALA A 382 4.10 0.40 -9.95
C ALA A 382 5.29 0.06 -9.02
N HIS A 383 5.75 0.99 -8.17
CA HIS A 383 6.88 0.75 -7.25
C HIS A 383 6.44 0.53 -5.79
N GLY A 384 5.15 0.34 -5.52
CA GLY A 384 4.61 0.23 -4.17
C GLY A 384 5.15 -0.96 -3.39
N ALA A 385 5.27 -2.13 -4.00
CA ALA A 385 5.78 -3.33 -3.33
C ALA A 385 7.23 -3.15 -2.84
N GLU A 386 8.08 -2.48 -3.64
CA GLU A 386 9.46 -2.15 -3.25
C GLU A 386 9.49 -1.19 -2.05
N ARG A 387 8.66 -0.13 -2.07
CA ARG A 387 8.55 0.82 -0.95
C ARG A 387 8.10 0.13 0.34
N VAL A 388 7.11 -0.75 0.28
CA VAL A 388 6.65 -1.51 1.44
C VAL A 388 7.76 -2.40 1.99
N ALA A 389 8.50 -3.13 1.14
CA ALA A 389 9.63 -3.94 1.56
C ALA A 389 10.74 -3.10 2.23
N GLN A 390 11.03 -1.90 1.72
CA GLN A 390 11.96 -0.96 2.33
C GLN A 390 11.50 -0.49 3.71
N HIS A 391 10.22 -0.17 3.89
CA HIS A 391 9.66 0.20 5.20
C HIS A 391 9.77 -0.95 6.21
N ILE A 392 9.50 -2.18 5.79
CA ILE A 392 9.69 -3.38 6.62
C ILE A 392 11.16 -3.52 7.05
N ALA A 393 12.09 -3.38 6.10
CA ALA A 393 13.54 -3.45 6.37
C ALA A 393 13.99 -2.37 7.35
N GLN A 394 13.50 -1.15 7.21
CA GLN A 394 13.78 -0.05 8.15
C GLN A 394 13.29 -0.35 9.56
N LEU A 395 12.07 -0.88 9.70
CA LEU A 395 11.52 -1.27 11.00
C LEU A 395 12.24 -2.48 11.61
N ALA A 396 12.79 -3.36 10.78
CA ALA A 396 13.54 -4.53 11.24
C ALA A 396 14.95 -4.19 11.72
N THR A 397 15.66 -3.30 11.01
CA THR A 397 17.00 -2.85 11.41
C THR A 397 16.98 -1.95 12.66
N HIS A 398 15.83 -1.31 12.93
CA HIS A 398 15.65 -0.38 14.04
C HIS A 398 14.39 -0.67 14.87
N PRO A 399 14.23 -1.89 15.42
CA PRO A 399 12.99 -2.33 16.08
C PRO A 399 12.56 -1.48 17.28
N GLN A 400 13.44 -0.61 17.76
CA GLN A 400 13.23 0.23 18.95
C GLN A 400 13.62 1.69 18.72
N ALA A 401 13.68 2.12 17.45
CA ALA A 401 13.96 3.51 17.12
C ALA A 401 12.75 4.39 17.46
N GLN A 402 12.95 5.37 18.35
CA GLN A 402 11.92 6.34 18.75
C GLN A 402 12.49 7.75 18.78
N LEU A 403 11.63 8.72 18.57
CA LEU A 403 11.92 10.13 18.77
C LEU A 403 11.04 10.66 19.90
N ARG A 404 11.64 10.98 21.04
CA ARG A 404 10.94 11.58 22.17
C ARG A 404 11.34 13.04 22.36
N PRO A 405 10.48 13.89 22.92
CA PRO A 405 10.87 15.23 23.31
C PRO A 405 12.09 15.21 24.25
N ALA A 406 12.98 16.17 24.08
CA ALA A 406 14.10 16.35 24.99
C ALA A 406 13.61 16.90 26.34
N THR A 407 14.31 16.53 27.39
CA THR A 407 14.04 16.97 28.76
C THR A 407 15.29 17.62 29.36
N PRO A 408 15.19 18.37 30.46
CA PRO A 408 16.37 18.94 31.13
C PRO A 408 17.46 17.90 31.46
N ALA A 409 17.09 16.66 31.73
CA ALA A 409 18.02 15.56 32.01
C ALA A 409 18.91 15.18 30.81
N ASP A 410 18.52 15.53 29.59
CA ASP A 410 19.28 15.23 28.37
C ASP A 410 20.41 16.25 28.10
N CYS A 411 20.39 17.40 28.74
CA CYS A 411 21.28 18.52 28.48
C CYS A 411 22.78 18.14 28.50
N ALA A 412 23.23 17.48 29.56
CA ALA A 412 24.64 17.10 29.71
C ALA A 412 25.10 16.10 28.63
N ARG A 413 24.22 15.16 28.27
CA ARG A 413 24.49 14.16 27.23
C ARG A 413 24.56 14.78 25.84
N ILE A 414 23.60 15.62 25.49
CA ILE A 414 23.58 16.37 24.24
C ILE A 414 24.80 17.27 24.12
N HIS A 415 25.21 17.92 25.19
CA HIS A 415 26.44 18.69 25.25
C HIS A 415 27.67 17.83 24.97
N ALA A 416 27.80 16.66 25.63
CA ALA A 416 28.93 15.75 25.41
C ALA A 416 29.01 15.29 23.93
N TRP A 417 27.89 14.95 23.33
CA TRP A 417 27.84 14.58 21.89
C TRP A 417 28.24 15.75 21.00
N ARG A 418 27.64 16.95 21.23
CA ARG A 418 27.91 18.17 20.43
C ARG A 418 29.37 18.57 20.46
N ASN A 419 30.06 18.33 21.60
CA ASN A 419 31.46 18.63 21.77
C ASN A 419 32.42 17.51 21.33
N HIS A 420 31.91 16.35 20.94
CA HIS A 420 32.78 15.28 20.45
C HIS A 420 33.51 15.72 19.17
N PRO A 421 34.82 15.47 19.00
CA PRO A 421 35.59 15.94 17.85
C PRO A 421 34.97 15.58 16.48
N SER A 422 34.48 14.36 16.33
CA SER A 422 33.87 13.91 15.07
C SER A 422 32.56 14.64 14.71
N ILE A 423 31.82 15.13 15.70
CA ILE A 423 30.58 15.86 15.48
C ILE A 423 30.90 17.34 15.25
N ARG A 424 31.78 17.94 16.08
CA ARG A 424 32.18 19.34 15.93
C ARG A 424 32.76 19.64 14.54
N ALA A 425 33.56 18.73 13.99
CA ALA A 425 34.14 18.89 12.65
C ALA A 425 33.11 19.04 11.54
N MET A 426 31.85 18.63 11.77
CA MET A 426 30.74 18.69 10.83
C MET A 426 29.72 19.79 11.16
N MET A 427 30.05 20.69 12.08
CA MET A 427 29.17 21.79 12.50
C MET A 427 29.66 23.14 11.98
N PHE A 428 28.74 24.07 11.77
CA PHE A 428 29.06 25.45 11.35
C PHE A 428 30.00 26.19 12.34
N HIS A 429 29.90 25.85 13.61
CA HIS A 429 30.79 26.36 14.68
C HIS A 429 31.53 25.18 15.30
N PRO A 430 32.79 24.93 14.88
CA PRO A 430 33.53 23.75 15.31
C PRO A 430 34.17 23.87 16.69
N ASP A 431 34.12 25.04 17.31
CA ASP A 431 34.74 25.28 18.62
C ASP A 431 34.00 24.55 19.77
N PRO A 432 34.73 24.14 20.83
CA PRO A 432 34.10 23.57 22.01
C PRO A 432 33.16 24.57 22.69
N ILE A 433 31.94 24.12 23.02
CA ILE A 433 30.95 24.91 23.72
C ILE A 433 31.13 24.68 25.23
N PRO A 434 31.35 25.73 26.06
CA PRO A 434 31.35 25.59 27.52
C PRO A 434 30.04 25.05 28.06
N LEU A 435 30.08 24.18 29.08
CA LEU A 435 28.87 23.55 29.64
C LEU A 435 27.85 24.58 30.11
N SER A 436 28.29 25.65 30.80
CA SER A 436 27.41 26.71 31.29
C SER A 436 26.67 27.44 30.15
N GLN A 437 27.37 27.69 29.03
CA GLN A 437 26.77 28.31 27.86
C GLN A 437 25.73 27.37 27.23
N HIS A 438 26.06 26.08 27.12
CA HIS A 438 25.12 25.07 26.58
C HIS A 438 23.89 24.93 27.48
N GLN A 439 24.06 24.90 28.81
CA GLN A 439 22.95 24.82 29.76
C GLN A 439 21.97 25.99 29.62
N ALA A 440 22.50 27.21 29.52
CA ALA A 440 21.69 28.41 29.35
C ALA A 440 20.93 28.39 28.02
N TRP A 441 21.58 28.02 26.92
CA TRP A 441 20.96 27.84 25.60
C TRP A 441 19.88 26.74 25.63
N PHE A 442 20.20 25.59 26.20
CA PHE A 442 19.30 24.45 26.25
C PHE A 442 18.02 24.76 27.03
N ALA A 443 18.14 25.43 28.17
CA ALA A 443 17.00 25.86 28.97
C ALA A 443 16.13 26.90 28.23
N ALA A 444 16.75 27.84 27.52
CA ALA A 444 16.05 28.83 26.73
C ALA A 444 15.27 28.16 25.57
N GLN A 445 15.89 27.20 24.88
CA GLN A 445 15.24 26.51 23.76
C GLN A 445 14.13 25.54 24.22
N LEU A 446 14.24 24.92 25.39
CA LEU A 446 13.12 24.13 25.96
C LEU A 446 11.87 24.97 26.23
N ALA A 447 12.05 26.24 26.58
CA ALA A 447 10.97 27.19 26.83
C ALA A 447 10.43 27.84 25.54
N ASN A 448 11.14 27.72 24.41
CA ASN A 448 10.79 28.36 23.16
C ASN A 448 9.71 27.56 22.41
N PRO A 449 8.49 28.10 22.23
CA PRO A 449 7.41 27.38 21.55
C PRO A 449 7.69 27.11 20.04
N SER A 450 8.59 27.92 19.44
CA SER A 450 8.96 27.77 18.02
C SER A 450 10.11 26.80 17.80
N PHE A 451 10.76 26.30 18.86
CA PHE A 451 11.90 25.40 18.78
C PHE A 451 11.56 24.06 19.46
N LYS A 452 11.53 22.98 18.70
CA LYS A 452 11.24 21.63 19.21
C LYS A 452 12.51 20.81 19.23
N MET A 453 12.87 20.26 20.40
CA MET A 453 14.03 19.41 20.59
C MET A 453 13.62 17.97 20.86
N TYR A 454 14.31 17.05 20.23
CA TYR A 454 14.03 15.62 20.33
C TYR A 454 15.31 14.84 20.62
N VAL A 455 15.15 13.73 21.32
CA VAL A 455 16.18 12.72 21.53
C VAL A 455 15.79 11.46 20.76
N TYR A 456 16.66 11.05 19.86
CA TYR A 456 16.54 9.78 19.18
C TYR A 456 17.02 8.67 20.09
N THR A 457 16.21 7.62 20.28
CA THR A 457 16.52 6.47 21.14
C THR A 457 16.45 5.16 20.36
N LEU A 458 17.31 4.22 20.73
CA LEU A 458 17.28 2.82 20.30
C LEU A 458 17.14 1.96 21.55
N GLY A 459 16.04 1.18 21.62
CA GLY A 459 15.79 0.37 22.81
C GLY A 459 15.72 1.18 24.11
N GLY A 460 15.18 2.40 24.04
CA GLY A 460 15.16 3.32 25.16
C GLY A 460 16.51 4.03 25.44
N THR A 461 17.61 3.60 24.81
CA THR A 461 18.94 4.22 24.96
C THR A 461 19.06 5.43 24.04
N PRO A 462 19.35 6.64 24.55
CA PRO A 462 19.59 7.84 23.74
C PRO A 462 20.78 7.66 22.80
N GLN A 463 20.57 7.94 21.50
CA GLN A 463 21.53 7.69 20.42
C GLN A 463 21.62 8.84 19.40
N GLY A 464 20.92 9.96 19.63
CA GLY A 464 21.00 11.11 18.75
C GLY A 464 20.14 12.28 19.23
N TYR A 465 20.35 13.42 18.61
CA TYR A 465 19.64 14.68 18.83
C TYR A 465 19.06 15.18 17.52
N GLY A 466 17.85 15.72 17.56
CA GLY A 466 17.21 16.41 16.46
C GLY A 466 16.43 17.63 16.93
N SER A 467 16.32 18.64 16.09
CA SER A 467 15.52 19.84 16.34
C SER A 467 14.73 20.25 15.12
N LEU A 468 13.61 20.93 15.36
CA LEU A 468 12.77 21.60 14.38
C LEU A 468 12.49 23.01 14.86
N GLU A 469 13.00 24.00 14.15
CA GLU A 469 12.79 25.42 14.43
C GLU A 469 11.78 25.99 13.43
N ARG A 470 10.71 26.58 13.93
CA ARG A 470 9.74 27.25 13.07
C ARG A 470 10.27 28.61 12.63
N ILE A 471 10.60 28.75 11.36
CA ILE A 471 11.13 29.98 10.73
C ILE A 471 10.05 30.81 10.04
N ALA A 472 8.92 30.19 9.65
CA ALA A 472 7.72 30.82 9.12
C ALA A 472 6.47 30.05 9.59
N PRO A 473 5.24 30.50 9.34
CA PRO A 473 4.03 29.85 9.88
C PRO A 473 3.93 28.34 9.64
N THR A 474 4.37 27.87 8.47
CA THR A 474 4.38 26.44 8.08
C THR A 474 5.75 25.97 7.59
N GLU A 475 6.82 26.73 7.85
CA GLU A 475 8.17 26.38 7.45
C GLU A 475 9.07 26.14 8.65
N TYR A 476 9.84 25.07 8.59
CA TYR A 476 10.72 24.66 9.67
C TYR A 476 12.14 24.46 9.16
N GLU A 477 13.13 24.86 9.95
CA GLU A 477 14.52 24.46 9.76
C GLU A 477 14.84 23.31 10.71
N TRP A 478 15.51 22.28 10.23
CA TRP A 478 15.89 21.15 11.02
C TRP A 478 17.40 21.12 11.33
N GLY A 479 17.74 20.54 12.48
CA GLY A 479 19.12 20.24 12.85
C GLY A 479 19.20 18.86 13.47
N PHE A 480 20.26 18.11 13.19
CA PHE A 480 20.40 16.77 13.75
C PHE A 480 21.84 16.27 13.77
N TYR A 481 22.13 15.36 14.69
CA TYR A 481 23.32 14.51 14.71
C TYR A 481 23.09 13.25 15.55
N LEU A 482 23.81 12.18 15.23
CA LEU A 482 23.82 10.93 16.01
C LEU A 482 24.91 10.99 17.09
N ALA A 483 24.75 10.19 18.16
CA ALA A 483 25.79 9.95 19.13
C ALA A 483 27.04 9.36 18.44
N PRO A 484 28.27 9.64 18.93
CA PRO A 484 29.49 9.14 18.30
C PRO A 484 29.59 7.62 18.20
N ASP A 485 28.95 6.93 19.13
CA ASP A 485 28.88 5.46 19.25
C ASP A 485 27.60 4.85 18.66
N CYS A 486 26.75 5.66 18.04
CA CYS A 486 25.51 5.18 17.43
C CYS A 486 25.82 4.18 16.28
N PRO A 487 25.16 3.01 16.25
CA PRO A 487 25.34 2.04 15.19
C PRO A 487 25.09 2.64 13.80
N ARG A 488 25.85 2.20 12.79
CA ARG A 488 25.70 2.69 11.41
C ARG A 488 24.29 2.42 10.88
N GLY A 489 23.81 3.28 9.97
CA GLY A 489 22.51 3.15 9.32
C GLY A 489 21.35 3.90 10.03
N ASN A 490 21.57 4.40 11.26
CA ASN A 490 20.53 5.07 12.04
C ASN A 490 20.19 6.51 11.59
N GLY A 491 21.03 7.16 10.78
CA GLY A 491 20.78 8.51 10.29
C GLY A 491 19.46 8.66 9.54
N SER A 492 19.20 7.77 8.59
CA SER A 492 17.92 7.78 7.83
C SER A 492 16.71 7.51 8.74
N ALA A 493 16.83 6.59 9.72
CA ALA A 493 15.74 6.29 10.65
C ALA A 493 15.39 7.49 11.51
N MET A 494 16.39 8.17 12.10
CA MET A 494 16.19 9.37 12.90
C MET A 494 15.57 10.50 12.07
N CYS A 495 16.11 10.77 10.87
CA CYS A 495 15.62 11.85 10.03
C CYS A 495 14.19 11.58 9.52
N ASN A 496 13.83 10.36 9.20
CA ASN A 496 12.46 10.00 8.85
C ASN A 496 11.48 10.28 10.01
N LEU A 497 11.87 9.96 11.24
CA LEU A 497 11.05 10.28 12.42
C LEU A 497 10.91 11.79 12.63
N LEU A 498 11.97 12.59 12.38
CA LEU A 498 11.90 14.06 12.43
C LEU A 498 10.95 14.62 11.36
N LEU A 499 10.99 14.10 10.13
CA LEU A 499 10.10 14.52 9.05
C LEU A 499 8.64 14.14 9.35
N GLN A 500 8.40 12.98 9.97
CA GLN A 500 7.05 12.62 10.45
C GLN A 500 6.52 13.62 11.48
N ARG A 501 7.37 14.09 12.41
CA ARG A 501 7.01 15.16 13.36
C ARG A 501 6.72 16.47 12.63
N ALA A 502 7.58 16.89 11.71
CA ALA A 502 7.43 18.14 10.98
C ALA A 502 6.14 18.16 10.13
N PHE A 503 5.97 17.21 9.23
CA PHE A 503 4.84 17.19 8.31
C PHE A 503 3.54 16.68 8.95
N GLY A 504 3.62 15.63 9.79
CA GLY A 504 2.44 14.99 10.39
C GLY A 504 1.90 15.71 11.61
N GLU A 505 2.75 16.13 12.54
CA GLU A 505 2.29 16.69 13.82
C GLU A 505 2.34 18.20 13.86
N LEU A 506 3.37 18.84 13.26
CA LEU A 506 3.55 20.29 13.29
C LEU A 506 2.91 20.99 12.08
N GLY A 507 2.41 20.25 11.10
CA GLY A 507 1.75 20.79 9.91
C GLY A 507 2.69 21.60 9.01
N ALA A 508 3.98 21.21 8.94
CA ALA A 508 4.94 21.88 8.07
C ALA A 508 4.49 21.75 6.59
N SER A 509 4.64 22.81 5.82
CA SER A 509 4.58 22.77 4.35
C SER A 509 5.96 22.56 3.76
N THR A 510 7.01 23.03 4.45
CA THR A 510 8.40 22.95 3.98
C THR A 510 9.34 22.71 5.16
N VAL A 511 10.32 21.83 4.95
CA VAL A 511 11.45 21.63 5.86
C VAL A 511 12.73 22.05 5.15
N HIS A 512 13.46 22.98 5.77
CA HIS A 512 14.76 23.47 5.30
C HIS A 512 15.89 22.76 6.04
N GLY A 513 16.99 22.51 5.33
CA GLY A 513 18.20 21.93 5.88
C GLY A 513 19.45 22.56 5.30
N GLN A 514 20.54 22.45 6.02
CA GLN A 514 21.84 22.94 5.59
C GLN A 514 22.94 21.92 5.92
N ALA A 515 23.94 21.82 5.06
CA ALA A 515 25.11 20.98 5.31
C ALA A 515 26.38 21.68 4.85
N LEU A 516 27.47 21.49 5.60
CA LEU A 516 28.78 21.92 5.14
C LEU A 516 29.18 21.15 3.87
N ARG A 517 29.78 21.80 2.89
CA ARG A 517 30.14 21.20 1.60
C ARG A 517 31.05 19.98 1.74
N HIS A 518 31.93 19.94 2.73
CA HIS A 518 32.76 18.79 3.04
C HIS A 518 32.04 17.65 3.78
N ASN A 519 30.82 17.87 4.29
CA ASN A 519 30.01 16.86 4.96
C ASN A 519 29.24 15.99 3.94
N ALA A 520 29.98 15.17 3.19
CA ALA A 520 29.42 14.31 2.15
C ALA A 520 28.32 13.37 2.67
N ALA A 521 28.42 12.93 3.95
CA ALA A 521 27.41 12.05 4.55
C ALA A 521 26.07 12.77 4.74
N SER A 522 26.07 14.01 5.23
CA SER A 522 24.85 14.81 5.39
C SER A 522 24.24 15.15 4.03
N ILE A 523 25.05 15.54 3.04
CA ILE A 523 24.60 15.83 1.68
C ILE A 523 23.93 14.59 1.04
N ALA A 524 24.57 13.42 1.15
CA ALA A 524 24.01 12.18 0.64
C ALA A 524 22.69 11.80 1.34
N LEU A 525 22.60 12.05 2.65
CA LEU A 525 21.40 11.78 3.44
C LEU A 525 20.24 12.69 3.03
N HIS A 526 20.46 14.01 2.87
CA HIS A 526 19.42 14.94 2.39
C HIS A 526 18.89 14.51 1.02
N ARG A 527 19.79 14.21 0.07
CA ARG A 527 19.39 13.73 -1.27
C ARG A 527 18.59 12.42 -1.21
N LYS A 528 19.02 11.47 -0.37
CA LYS A 528 18.33 10.21 -0.16
C LYS A 528 16.91 10.41 0.41
N LEU A 529 16.71 11.43 1.23
CA LEU A 529 15.42 11.78 1.82
C LEU A 529 14.52 12.62 0.89
N GLY A 530 14.98 12.90 -0.33
CA GLY A 530 14.19 13.65 -1.33
C GLY A 530 14.37 15.16 -1.28
N PHE A 531 15.25 15.69 -0.43
CA PHE A 531 15.54 17.13 -0.40
C PHE A 531 16.20 17.59 -1.70
N ARG A 532 15.80 18.77 -2.14
CA ARG A 532 16.36 19.47 -3.32
C ARG A 532 17.15 20.69 -2.88
N GLN A 533 18.03 21.16 -3.73
CA GLN A 533 18.70 22.45 -3.57
C GLN A 533 17.81 23.54 -4.16
N PRO A 534 17.48 24.61 -3.43
CA PRO A 534 16.67 25.70 -3.95
C PRO A 534 17.40 26.44 -5.10
N GLU A 535 16.65 26.82 -6.14
CA GLU A 535 17.19 27.42 -7.37
C GLU A 535 17.83 28.81 -7.17
N ASN A 536 17.44 29.55 -6.10
CA ASN A 536 17.85 30.94 -5.85
C ASN A 536 18.61 31.13 -4.53
N SER A 537 19.38 30.14 -4.06
CA SER A 537 20.16 30.31 -2.84
C SER A 537 21.32 31.27 -3.02
N LEU A 538 21.39 32.30 -2.15
CA LEU A 538 22.59 33.10 -1.97
C LEU A 538 23.73 32.18 -1.56
N HIS A 539 24.76 32.05 -2.40
CA HIS A 539 25.84 31.09 -2.19
C HIS A 539 26.79 31.57 -1.10
N ASP A 540 26.74 30.94 0.05
CA ASP A 540 27.96 30.73 0.85
C ASP A 540 28.70 29.53 0.25
N ASP A 541 29.92 29.76 -0.23
CA ASP A 541 30.72 28.73 -0.91
C ASP A 541 30.96 27.48 -0.05
N ASN A 542 30.73 27.56 1.24
CA ASN A 542 30.97 26.49 2.21
C ASN A 542 29.71 25.73 2.67
N ILE A 543 28.51 26.23 2.33
CA ILE A 543 27.22 25.67 2.78
C ILE A 543 26.41 25.18 1.57
N VAL A 544 25.76 24.04 1.72
CA VAL A 544 24.81 23.48 0.76
C VAL A 544 23.42 23.55 1.38
N PRO A 545 22.51 24.40 0.90
CA PRO A 545 21.13 24.48 1.38
C PRO A 545 20.27 23.39 0.73
N PHE A 546 19.22 22.99 1.44
CA PHE A 546 18.27 21.98 1.04
C PHE A 546 16.85 22.39 1.46
N GLU A 547 15.85 21.97 0.69
CA GLU A 547 14.43 22.09 1.02
C GLU A 547 13.66 20.84 0.63
N LEU A 548 12.62 20.53 1.39
CA LEU A 548 11.69 19.42 1.14
C LEU A 548 10.27 19.92 1.39
N HIS A 549 9.38 19.78 0.40
CA HIS A 549 7.99 20.21 0.50
C HIS A 549 7.05 19.05 0.88
N ALA A 550 6.00 19.38 1.64
CA ALA A 550 4.95 18.43 1.94
C ALA A 550 4.30 17.90 0.65
N GLY A 551 4.19 16.57 0.50
CA GLY A 551 3.68 15.93 -0.71
C GLY A 551 4.74 15.62 -1.77
N GLU A 552 5.94 16.18 -1.70
CA GLU A 552 7.09 15.65 -2.43
C GLU A 552 7.62 14.41 -1.69
N ALA A 553 8.00 13.41 -2.45
CA ALA A 553 8.37 12.11 -1.89
C ALA A 553 9.64 12.19 -1.04
N TRP A 554 9.48 12.37 0.27
CA TRP A 554 10.50 11.87 1.19
C TRP A 554 10.33 10.35 1.27
N GLN A 555 11.31 9.68 0.73
CA GLN A 555 11.35 8.21 0.54
C GLN A 555 11.88 7.51 1.79
#